data_5adbcc2800b90f99f3a30c28eb3b6a70
#
_entry.id   5adbcc2800b90f99f3a30c28eb3b6a70
#
_cell.length_a   1.000
_cell.length_b   1.000
_cell.length_c   1.000
_cell.angle_alpha   90.00
_cell.angle_beta   90.00
_cell.angle_gamma   90.00
#
_symmetry.space_group_name_H-M   'P 1'
#
loop_
_entity.id
_entity.type
_entity.pdbx_description
1 polymer ?
#
loop_
_entity_poly.entity_id
_entity_poly.type
_entity_poly.pdbx_seq_one_letter_code
_entity_poly.pdbx_strand_id
1 'polypeptide(L)'
;SALLNKFSKILVDEKITNKIFDTNEISESIKTNFSFCWYQFYKLIFIFTNRWRNNIPDLETLAIGLVVLLNTLGNKSFKSKDLNRKSWVKISQGADDVGVNAMSLSDITGIPRPTVVRKIKKLIKDDFLHINEKKLITLNITGQRLEKQIQMQDQNMKNLSNFLYRIFNQIKITNTN
;
A
#
# COMPACT_ATOMS: atom_id res chain seq x y z
N SER A 1 -1.56 12.78 -10.29
CA SER A 1 -2.76 13.60 -10.54
C SER A 1 -4.01 12.79 -10.87
N ALA A 2 -3.97 11.76 -11.75
CA ALA A 2 -5.16 10.98 -12.11
C ALA A 2 -5.82 10.25 -10.92
N LEU A 3 -5.04 9.73 -9.99
CA LEU A 3 -5.55 9.02 -8.80
C LEU A 3 -6.24 9.99 -7.82
N LEU A 4 -5.67 11.17 -7.61
CA LEU A 4 -6.26 12.21 -6.76
C LEU A 4 -7.56 12.76 -7.35
N ASN A 5 -7.61 12.94 -8.67
CA ASN A 5 -8.85 13.36 -9.33
C ASN A 5 -9.95 12.30 -9.24
N LYS A 6 -9.63 11.02 -9.39
CA LYS A 6 -10.60 9.93 -9.18
C LYS A 6 -11.08 9.90 -7.74
N PHE A 7 -10.18 10.04 -6.78
CA PHE A 7 -10.52 10.06 -5.36
C PHE A 7 -11.40 11.27 -5.00
N SER A 8 -11.05 12.47 -5.49
CA SER A 8 -11.87 13.68 -5.31
C SER A 8 -13.28 13.53 -5.91
N LYS A 9 -13.40 12.89 -7.08
CA LYS A 9 -14.71 12.60 -7.69
C LYS A 9 -15.55 11.67 -6.79
N ILE A 10 -14.97 10.59 -6.28
CA ILE A 10 -15.66 9.69 -5.35
C ILE A 10 -16.16 10.46 -4.13
N LEU A 11 -15.35 11.35 -3.57
CA LEU A 11 -15.76 12.16 -2.42
C LEU A 11 -16.91 13.12 -2.74
N VAL A 12 -16.97 13.64 -3.95
CA VAL A 12 -18.10 14.48 -4.43
C VAL A 12 -19.34 13.63 -4.67
N ASP A 13 -19.19 12.49 -5.35
CA ASP A 13 -20.31 11.59 -5.66
C ASP A 13 -20.95 11.04 -4.36
N GLU A 14 -20.12 10.75 -3.35
CA GLU A 14 -20.58 10.33 -2.00
C GLU A 14 -21.01 11.51 -1.11
N LYS A 15 -21.09 12.73 -1.63
CA LYS A 15 -21.48 13.96 -0.91
C LYS A 15 -20.63 14.26 0.32
N ILE A 16 -19.40 13.77 0.37
CA ILE A 16 -18.45 14.02 1.45
C ILE A 16 -17.84 15.42 1.29
N THR A 17 -17.62 15.85 0.05
CA THR A 17 -17.17 17.22 -0.30
C THR A 17 -18.01 17.77 -1.45
N ASN A 18 -18.12 19.10 -1.53
CA ASN A 18 -18.81 19.79 -2.61
C ASN A 18 -17.85 20.20 -3.76
N LYS A 19 -16.56 19.90 -3.62
CA LYS A 19 -15.50 20.39 -4.50
C LYS A 19 -14.48 19.30 -4.79
N ILE A 20 -13.99 19.28 -6.03
CA ILE A 20 -12.82 18.49 -6.40
C ILE A 20 -11.58 19.32 -6.05
N PHE A 21 -10.74 18.82 -5.17
CA PHE A 21 -9.50 19.46 -4.77
C PHE A 21 -8.36 19.08 -5.71
N ASP A 22 -7.54 20.05 -6.08
CA ASP A 22 -6.27 19.78 -6.72
C ASP A 22 -5.14 19.52 -5.68
N THR A 23 -3.98 19.11 -6.17
CA THR A 23 -2.84 18.77 -5.31
C THR A 23 -2.32 19.99 -4.55
N ASN A 24 -2.37 21.19 -5.14
CA ASN A 24 -1.86 22.42 -4.53
C ASN A 24 -2.80 22.87 -3.41
N GLU A 25 -4.10 22.84 -3.64
CA GLU A 25 -5.12 23.16 -2.63
C GLU A 25 -4.98 22.25 -1.40
N ILE A 26 -4.81 20.92 -1.62
CA ILE A 26 -4.58 19.97 -0.52
C ILE A 26 -3.27 20.29 0.20
N SER A 27 -2.20 20.58 -0.53
CA SER A 27 -0.89 20.93 0.06
C SER A 27 -0.97 22.17 0.94
N GLU A 28 -1.61 23.23 0.46
CA GLU A 28 -1.79 24.47 1.24
C GLU A 28 -2.67 24.25 2.47
N SER A 29 -3.73 23.46 2.34
CA SER A 29 -4.59 23.09 3.48
C SER A 29 -3.83 22.27 4.53
N ILE A 30 -2.94 21.38 4.12
CA ILE A 30 -2.07 20.63 5.03
C ILE A 30 -1.07 21.56 5.71
N LYS A 31 -0.47 22.50 4.99
CA LYS A 31 0.45 23.50 5.58
C LYS A 31 -0.25 24.38 6.61
N THR A 32 -1.44 24.84 6.31
CA THR A 32 -2.26 25.66 7.23
C THR A 32 -2.62 24.89 8.50
N ASN A 33 -2.86 23.60 8.39
CA ASN A 33 -3.23 22.71 9.51
C ASN A 33 -2.08 21.74 9.86
N PHE A 34 -0.83 22.19 9.72
CA PHE A 34 0.34 21.34 9.72
C PHE A 34 0.42 20.41 10.93
N SER A 35 0.34 20.95 12.15
CA SER A 35 0.49 20.14 13.38
C SER A 35 -0.53 19.01 13.46
N PHE A 36 -1.79 19.31 13.14
CA PHE A 36 -2.85 18.29 13.16
C PHE A 36 -2.65 17.24 12.08
N CYS A 37 -2.44 17.66 10.83
CA CYS A 37 -2.28 16.75 9.70
C CYS A 37 -1.03 15.87 9.88
N TRP A 38 0.07 16.46 10.34
CA TRP A 38 1.32 15.75 10.58
C TRP A 38 1.23 14.75 11.72
N TYR A 39 0.53 15.08 12.81
CA TYR A 39 0.21 14.15 13.88
C TYR A 39 -0.61 12.94 13.37
N GLN A 40 -1.66 13.17 12.57
CA GLN A 40 -2.47 12.09 12.03
C GLN A 40 -1.65 11.21 11.07
N PHE A 41 -0.77 11.80 10.27
CA PHE A 41 0.13 11.08 9.37
C PHE A 41 1.10 10.18 10.15
N TYR A 42 1.81 10.70 11.15
CA TYR A 42 2.69 9.87 11.97
C TYR A 42 1.93 8.79 12.73
N LYS A 43 0.74 9.08 13.22
CA LYS A 43 -0.12 8.08 13.86
C LYS A 43 -0.47 6.95 12.90
N LEU A 44 -0.82 7.26 11.65
CA LEU A 44 -1.08 6.25 10.61
C LEU A 44 0.16 5.39 10.35
N ILE A 45 1.32 6.02 10.14
CA ILE A 45 2.60 5.33 9.91
C ILE A 45 2.93 4.41 11.10
N PHE A 46 2.83 4.92 12.32
CA PHE A 46 3.12 4.15 13.53
C PHE A 46 2.24 2.90 13.64
N ILE A 47 0.93 3.04 13.45
CA ILE A 47 -0.01 1.92 13.52
C ILE A 47 0.29 0.90 12.42
N PHE A 48 0.57 1.38 11.21
CA PHE A 48 0.90 0.55 10.06
C PHE A 48 2.20 -0.23 10.30
N THR A 49 3.29 0.44 10.64
CA THR A 49 4.61 -0.19 10.85
C THR A 49 4.61 -1.13 12.05
N ASN A 50 3.92 -0.77 13.15
CA ASN A 50 3.81 -1.64 14.33
C ASN A 50 3.06 -2.95 14.03
N ARG A 51 2.05 -2.89 13.17
CA ARG A 51 1.34 -4.10 12.72
C ARG A 51 2.24 -4.99 11.85
N TRP A 52 3.01 -4.40 10.95
CA TRP A 52 3.95 -5.13 10.12
C TRP A 52 5.07 -5.78 10.95
N ARG A 53 5.54 -5.12 12.00
CA ARG A 53 6.56 -5.62 12.91
C ARG A 53 6.24 -7.01 13.49
N ASN A 54 4.97 -7.30 13.74
CA ASN A 54 4.53 -8.60 14.25
C ASN A 54 4.68 -9.73 13.22
N ASN A 55 4.79 -9.40 11.94
CA ASN A 55 4.88 -10.36 10.84
C ASN A 55 6.23 -10.30 10.10
N ILE A 56 6.92 -9.17 10.17
CA ILE A 56 8.15 -8.89 9.43
C ILE A 56 9.18 -8.33 10.40
N PRO A 57 10.36 -8.95 10.52
CA PRO A 57 11.29 -8.69 11.64
C PRO A 57 12.01 -7.34 11.56
N ASP A 58 12.17 -6.77 10.38
CA ASP A 58 12.96 -5.55 10.17
C ASP A 58 12.53 -4.77 8.92
N LEU A 59 12.97 -3.50 8.82
CA LEU A 59 12.61 -2.58 7.74
C LEU A 59 13.13 -3.01 6.37
N GLU A 60 14.30 -3.63 6.29
CA GLU A 60 14.84 -4.11 5.00
C GLU A 60 13.97 -5.26 4.46
N THR A 61 13.54 -6.16 5.34
CA THR A 61 12.61 -7.24 4.98
C THR A 61 11.26 -6.68 4.54
N LEU A 62 10.77 -5.63 5.22
CA LEU A 62 9.56 -4.91 4.81
C LEU A 62 9.74 -4.25 3.45
N ALA A 63 10.85 -3.56 3.21
CA ALA A 63 11.13 -2.90 1.93
C ALA A 63 11.14 -3.91 0.77
N ILE A 64 11.81 -5.04 0.94
CA ILE A 64 11.83 -6.11 -0.07
C ILE A 64 10.40 -6.62 -0.36
N GLY A 65 9.62 -6.91 0.68
CA GLY A 65 8.23 -7.36 0.53
C GLY A 65 7.34 -6.33 -0.18
N LEU A 66 7.51 -5.04 0.14
CA LEU A 66 6.78 -3.94 -0.52
C LEU A 66 7.16 -3.79 -1.99
N VAL A 67 8.43 -3.92 -2.37
CA VAL A 67 8.83 -3.86 -3.78
C VAL A 67 8.21 -5.02 -4.57
N VAL A 68 8.22 -6.23 -4.02
CA VAL A 68 7.54 -7.38 -4.66
C VAL A 68 6.04 -7.12 -4.80
N LEU A 69 5.39 -6.62 -3.74
CA LEU A 69 3.97 -6.25 -3.78
C LEU A 69 3.69 -5.19 -4.84
N LEU A 70 4.45 -4.10 -4.86
CA LEU A 70 4.27 -3.00 -5.82
C LEU A 70 4.51 -3.46 -7.26
N ASN A 71 5.49 -4.36 -7.48
CA ASN A 71 5.72 -4.95 -8.78
C ASN A 71 4.54 -5.79 -9.24
N THR A 72 3.98 -6.60 -8.35
CA THR A 72 2.76 -7.38 -8.62
C THR A 72 1.58 -6.46 -8.94
N LEU A 73 1.33 -5.44 -8.12
CA LEU A 73 0.24 -4.46 -8.33
C LEU A 73 0.51 -3.51 -9.50
N GLY A 74 1.76 -3.35 -9.88
CA GLY A 74 2.20 -2.54 -11.03
C GLY A 74 1.84 -3.16 -12.39
N ASN A 75 1.43 -4.41 -12.42
CA ASN A 75 1.01 -5.10 -13.64
C ASN A 75 -0.18 -4.37 -14.30
N LYS A 76 -0.18 -4.36 -15.64
CA LYS A 76 -1.25 -3.76 -16.45
C LYS A 76 -2.66 -4.27 -16.08
N SER A 77 -2.76 -5.54 -15.69
CA SER A 77 -4.02 -6.15 -15.26
C SER A 77 -4.63 -5.50 -14.00
N PHE A 78 -3.80 -4.93 -13.13
CA PHE A 78 -4.25 -4.22 -11.93
C PHE A 78 -4.46 -2.72 -12.16
N LYS A 79 -3.68 -2.12 -13.08
CA LYS A 79 -3.76 -0.68 -13.37
C LYS A 79 -4.93 -0.27 -14.25
N SER A 80 -5.40 -1.19 -15.11
CA SER A 80 -6.38 -0.88 -16.16
C SER A 80 -7.83 -0.99 -15.72
N LYS A 81 -8.11 -1.49 -14.51
CA LYS A 81 -9.47 -1.78 -14.04
C LYS A 81 -9.68 -1.22 -12.64
N ASP A 82 -10.82 -0.58 -12.39
CA ASP A 82 -11.29 -0.27 -11.05
C ASP A 82 -11.77 -1.58 -10.41
N LEU A 83 -10.84 -2.26 -9.76
CA LEU A 83 -11.10 -3.56 -9.17
C LEU A 83 -11.67 -3.38 -7.76
N ASN A 84 -12.83 -3.93 -7.51
CA ASN A 84 -13.26 -4.16 -6.14
C ASN A 84 -12.36 -5.22 -5.47
N ARG A 85 -12.44 -5.33 -4.16
CA ARG A 85 -11.59 -6.24 -3.38
C ARG A 85 -11.69 -7.71 -3.83
N LYS A 86 -12.90 -8.20 -4.12
CA LYS A 86 -13.09 -9.61 -4.55
C LYS A 86 -12.38 -9.89 -5.88
N SER A 87 -12.54 -8.98 -6.83
CA SER A 87 -11.87 -9.08 -8.13
C SER A 87 -10.37 -8.93 -8.01
N TRP A 88 -9.88 -8.05 -7.11
CA TRP A 88 -8.47 -7.89 -6.82
C TRP A 88 -7.85 -9.18 -6.28
N VAL A 89 -8.48 -9.83 -5.30
CA VAL A 89 -8.00 -11.10 -4.73
C VAL A 89 -7.92 -12.18 -5.81
N LYS A 90 -8.97 -12.32 -6.63
CA LYS A 90 -9.01 -13.31 -7.72
C LYS A 90 -7.90 -13.10 -8.75
N ILE A 91 -7.63 -11.85 -9.14
CA ILE A 91 -6.56 -11.52 -10.09
C ILE A 91 -5.19 -11.74 -9.45
N SER A 92 -5.04 -11.41 -8.15
CA SER A 92 -3.79 -11.61 -7.42
C SER A 92 -3.38 -13.08 -7.35
N GLN A 93 -4.33 -13.98 -7.22
CA GLN A 93 -4.08 -15.44 -7.23
C GLN A 93 -3.59 -15.98 -8.57
N GLY A 94 -3.91 -15.30 -9.68
CA GLY A 94 -3.46 -15.66 -11.02
C GLY A 94 -2.25 -14.84 -11.54
N ALA A 95 -1.70 -13.95 -10.71
CA ALA A 95 -0.64 -13.02 -11.12
C ALA A 95 0.79 -13.60 -10.98
N ASP A 96 0.93 -14.91 -11.09
CA ASP A 96 2.21 -15.61 -10.92
C ASP A 96 3.23 -15.30 -12.04
N ASP A 97 2.76 -14.73 -13.15
CA ASP A 97 3.60 -14.36 -14.30
C ASP A 97 4.49 -13.12 -14.06
N VAL A 98 4.23 -12.35 -13.01
CA VAL A 98 4.89 -11.07 -12.73
C VAL A 98 5.68 -11.18 -11.45
N GLY A 99 6.97 -11.27 -11.57
CA GLY A 99 7.88 -11.32 -10.45
C GLY A 99 9.09 -10.43 -10.65
N VAL A 100 9.95 -10.37 -9.67
CA VAL A 100 11.19 -9.59 -9.66
C VAL A 100 12.37 -10.49 -9.27
N ASN A 101 13.54 -10.22 -9.80
CA ASN A 101 14.76 -10.94 -9.43
C ASN A 101 15.51 -10.24 -8.27
N ALA A 102 16.44 -10.96 -7.63
CA ALA A 102 17.19 -10.44 -6.50
C ALA A 102 18.10 -9.25 -6.83
N MET A 103 18.55 -9.13 -8.10
CA MET A 103 19.37 -8.00 -8.58
C MET A 103 18.50 -6.75 -8.58
N SER A 104 17.36 -6.78 -9.26
CA SER A 104 16.42 -5.65 -9.29
C SER A 104 15.95 -5.23 -7.89
N LEU A 105 15.74 -6.18 -6.98
CA LEU A 105 15.43 -5.86 -5.58
C LEU A 105 16.56 -5.12 -4.89
N SER A 106 17.82 -5.53 -5.13
CA SER A 106 19.00 -4.83 -4.61
C SER A 106 19.11 -3.41 -5.17
N ASP A 107 18.93 -3.25 -6.47
CA ASP A 107 19.03 -1.95 -7.15
C ASP A 107 17.93 -0.97 -6.69
N ILE A 108 16.69 -1.45 -6.54
CA ILE A 108 15.56 -0.61 -6.13
C ILE A 108 15.64 -0.23 -4.64
N THR A 109 16.05 -1.18 -3.78
CA THR A 109 16.05 -0.95 -2.33
C THR A 109 17.34 -0.36 -1.80
N GLY A 110 18.44 -0.42 -2.56
CA GLY A 110 19.79 -0.07 -2.10
C GLY A 110 20.39 -1.08 -1.10
N ILE A 111 19.69 -2.19 -0.82
CA ILE A 111 20.13 -3.23 0.11
C ILE A 111 21.15 -4.13 -0.62
N PRO A 112 22.33 -4.42 -0.01
CA PRO A 112 23.31 -5.29 -0.63
C PRO A 112 22.74 -6.65 -1.04
N ARG A 113 23.04 -7.09 -2.27
CA ARG A 113 22.51 -8.33 -2.85
C ARG A 113 22.61 -9.57 -1.94
N PRO A 114 23.72 -9.84 -1.22
CA PRO A 114 23.78 -10.97 -0.28
C PRO A 114 22.72 -10.89 0.81
N THR A 115 22.46 -9.68 1.31
CA THR A 115 21.41 -9.42 2.31
C THR A 115 20.03 -9.65 1.72
N VAL A 116 19.76 -9.14 0.50
CA VAL A 116 18.51 -9.39 -0.23
C VAL A 116 18.24 -10.89 -0.36
N VAL A 117 19.23 -11.65 -0.86
CA VAL A 117 19.10 -13.11 -1.04
C VAL A 117 18.78 -13.82 0.29
N ARG A 118 19.48 -13.46 1.38
CA ARG A 118 19.22 -14.02 2.71
C ARG A 118 17.80 -13.75 3.20
N LYS A 119 17.32 -12.50 3.00
CA LYS A 119 15.97 -12.09 3.42
C LYS A 119 14.87 -12.73 2.57
N ILE A 120 15.09 -12.86 1.26
CA ILE A 120 14.18 -13.58 0.36
C ILE A 120 14.01 -15.04 0.82
N LYS A 121 15.12 -15.74 1.12
CA LYS A 121 15.07 -17.13 1.64
C LYS A 121 14.21 -17.22 2.90
N LYS A 122 14.32 -16.25 3.80
CA LYS A 122 13.49 -16.19 5.02
C LYS A 122 12.02 -15.95 4.67
N LEU A 123 11.71 -14.99 3.80
CA LEU A 123 10.33 -14.70 3.37
C LEU A 123 9.68 -15.89 2.64
N ILE A 124 10.46 -16.68 1.90
CA ILE A 124 9.99 -17.94 1.28
C ILE A 124 9.72 -18.99 2.36
N LYS A 125 10.63 -19.15 3.33
CA LYS A 125 10.43 -20.08 4.45
C LYS A 125 9.19 -19.74 5.28
N ASP A 126 8.90 -18.44 5.42
CA ASP A 126 7.75 -17.92 6.14
C ASP A 126 6.49 -17.82 5.26
N ASP A 127 6.50 -18.44 4.07
CA ASP A 127 5.39 -18.50 3.11
C ASP A 127 4.89 -17.13 2.59
N PHE A 128 5.68 -16.07 2.68
CA PHE A 128 5.32 -14.75 2.13
C PHE A 128 5.57 -14.64 0.64
N LEU A 129 6.67 -15.24 0.19
CA LEU A 129 7.11 -15.21 -1.19
C LEU A 129 7.27 -16.64 -1.70
N HIS A 130 7.22 -16.79 -3.02
CA HIS A 130 7.66 -18.01 -3.69
C HIS A 130 8.44 -17.65 -4.97
N ILE A 131 9.08 -18.62 -5.55
CA ILE A 131 9.78 -18.49 -6.83
C ILE A 131 8.93 -19.22 -7.87
N ASN A 132 8.51 -18.49 -8.89
CA ASN A 132 7.69 -19.03 -9.97
C ASN A 132 8.53 -19.85 -10.99
N GLU A 133 7.88 -20.44 -11.97
CA GLU A 133 8.53 -21.23 -13.05
C GLU A 133 9.57 -20.43 -13.84
N LYS A 134 9.39 -19.12 -13.97
CA LYS A 134 10.32 -18.19 -14.62
C LYS A 134 11.50 -17.78 -13.72
N LYS A 135 11.66 -18.40 -12.54
CA LYS A 135 12.66 -18.10 -11.51
C LYS A 135 12.57 -16.66 -10.98
N LEU A 136 11.38 -16.05 -11.02
CA LEU A 136 11.10 -14.75 -10.45
C LEU A 136 10.48 -14.89 -9.06
N ILE A 137 10.76 -13.91 -8.20
CA ILE A 137 10.23 -13.82 -6.85
C ILE A 137 8.86 -13.15 -6.93
N THR A 138 7.84 -13.82 -6.42
CA THR A 138 6.44 -13.37 -6.42
C THR A 138 5.82 -13.50 -5.03
N LEU A 139 4.68 -12.87 -4.82
CA LEU A 139 3.92 -13.00 -3.58
C LEU A 139 3.24 -14.36 -3.52
N ASN A 140 3.29 -15.00 -2.35
CA ASN A 140 2.45 -16.16 -2.08
C ASN A 140 1.07 -15.69 -1.60
N ILE A 141 0.07 -15.77 -2.48
CA ILE A 141 -1.31 -15.32 -2.22
C ILE A 141 -2.24 -16.54 -2.22
N THR A 142 -1.93 -17.54 -1.39
CA THR A 142 -2.69 -18.79 -1.30
C THR A 142 -2.98 -19.20 0.15
N GLY A 143 -3.99 -20.04 0.35
CA GLY A 143 -4.30 -20.69 1.62
C GLY A 143 -4.43 -19.76 2.83
N GLN A 144 -3.93 -20.20 3.97
CA GLN A 144 -3.96 -19.44 5.23
C GLN A 144 -3.25 -18.07 5.14
N ARG A 145 -2.31 -17.92 4.22
CA ARG A 145 -1.60 -16.66 4.02
C ARG A 145 -2.51 -15.59 3.42
N LEU A 146 -3.36 -15.98 2.48
CA LEU A 146 -4.37 -15.08 1.93
C LEU A 146 -5.33 -14.59 3.02
N GLU A 147 -5.80 -15.45 3.90
CA GLU A 147 -6.68 -15.07 5.01
C GLU A 147 -6.03 -14.06 5.95
N LYS A 148 -4.78 -14.28 6.34
CA LYS A 148 -4.01 -13.34 7.17
C LYS A 148 -3.81 -11.99 6.47
N GLN A 149 -3.53 -11.99 5.16
CA GLN A 149 -3.42 -10.77 4.37
C GLN A 149 -4.76 -10.02 4.29
N ILE A 150 -5.86 -10.73 4.09
CA ILE A 150 -7.21 -10.15 4.07
C ILE A 150 -7.53 -9.47 5.41
N GLN A 151 -7.29 -10.13 6.53
CA GLN A 151 -7.50 -9.55 7.87
C GLN A 151 -6.64 -8.31 8.10
N MET A 152 -5.37 -8.35 7.68
CA MET A 152 -4.48 -7.20 7.77
C MET A 152 -4.93 -6.05 6.89
N GLN A 153 -5.43 -6.33 5.68
CA GLN A 153 -6.00 -5.32 4.79
C GLN A 153 -7.25 -4.66 5.39
N ASP A 154 -8.15 -5.43 6.03
CA ASP A 154 -9.33 -4.88 6.70
C ASP A 154 -8.96 -3.87 7.79
N GLN A 155 -7.99 -4.23 8.60
CA GLN A 155 -7.47 -3.32 9.63
C GLN A 155 -6.78 -2.09 9.05
N ASN A 156 -6.03 -2.26 7.95
CA ASN A 156 -5.38 -1.15 7.25
C ASN A 156 -6.42 -0.21 6.62
N MET A 157 -7.48 -0.74 5.99
CA MET A 157 -8.57 0.05 5.44
C MET A 157 -9.27 0.85 6.51
N LYS A 158 -9.59 0.26 7.67
CA LYS A 158 -10.20 0.98 8.80
C LYS A 158 -9.33 2.15 9.28
N ASN A 159 -8.02 1.93 9.39
CA ASN A 159 -7.10 3.00 9.83
C ASN A 159 -6.94 4.08 8.77
N LEU A 160 -6.83 3.70 7.49
CA LEU A 160 -6.78 4.63 6.38
C LEU A 160 -8.06 5.47 6.28
N SER A 161 -9.23 4.83 6.41
CA SER A 161 -10.52 5.52 6.41
C SER A 161 -10.62 6.54 7.56
N ASN A 162 -10.19 6.17 8.77
CA ASN A 162 -10.16 7.08 9.91
C ASN A 162 -9.19 8.24 9.70
N PHE A 163 -8.03 7.99 9.10
CA PHE A 163 -7.07 9.04 8.75
C PHE A 163 -7.68 10.03 7.76
N LEU A 164 -8.21 9.52 6.64
CA LEU A 164 -8.84 10.34 5.60
C LEU A 164 -10.01 11.15 6.15
N TYR A 165 -10.90 10.51 6.92
CA TYR A 165 -12.03 11.19 7.58
C TYR A 165 -11.57 12.38 8.42
N ARG A 166 -10.54 12.21 9.25
CA ARG A 166 -10.02 13.27 10.10
C ARG A 166 -9.39 14.41 9.29
N ILE A 167 -8.56 14.08 8.29
CA ILE A 167 -7.93 15.07 7.43
C ILE A 167 -8.97 15.88 6.66
N PHE A 168 -9.94 15.22 6.03
CA PHE A 168 -10.96 15.92 5.23
C PHE A 168 -11.91 16.76 6.08
N ASN A 169 -12.28 16.31 7.28
CA ASN A 169 -13.08 17.14 8.18
C ASN A 169 -12.31 18.41 8.63
N GLN A 170 -11.01 18.31 8.87
CA GLN A 170 -10.20 19.46 9.22
C GLN A 170 -10.08 20.45 8.06
N ILE A 171 -9.86 19.97 6.84
CA ILE A 171 -9.81 20.80 5.63
C ILE A 171 -11.16 21.51 5.40
N LYS A 172 -12.28 20.82 5.64
CA LYS A 172 -13.61 21.39 5.48
C LYS A 172 -13.92 22.52 6.48
N ILE A 173 -13.43 22.38 7.71
CA ILE A 173 -13.58 23.42 8.76
C ILE A 173 -12.82 24.69 8.37
N THR A 174 -11.68 24.57 7.69
CA THR A 174 -10.87 25.74 7.27
C THR A 174 -11.40 26.44 6.02
N ASN A 175 -12.24 25.79 5.22
CA ASN A 175 -12.83 26.38 4.01
C ASN A 175 -14.24 26.96 4.23
N THR A 176 -14.73 27.00 5.45
CA THR A 176 -16.06 27.54 5.83
C THR A 176 -16.01 28.91 6.51
N ASN A 177 -14.82 29.55 6.56
CA ASN A 177 -14.65 30.93 7.03
C ASN A 177 -14.42 31.88 5.89
#